data_f76506dea4cbbad909336a2f40d7c057
#
_entry.id   f76506dea4cbbad909336a2f40d7c057
#
_cell.length_a   1.000
_cell.length_b   1.000
_cell.length_c   1.000
_cell.angle_alpha   90.00
_cell.angle_beta   90.00
_cell.angle_gamma   90.00
#
_symmetry.space_group_name_H-M   'P 1'
#
loop_
_entity.id
_entity.type
_entity.pdbx_description
1 polymer ?
#
loop_
_entity_poly.entity_id
_entity_poly.type
_entity_poly.pdbx_seq_one_letter_code
_entity_poly.pdbx_strand_id
1 'polypeptide(L)'
;SYMEKYDKLEGELEESLENIGIDTSNLIMIEGRKTTVKTRLIGSRESLVHNKQMLLRWDSEDSEPLQEELQKPILDAVLKAIPDSNIVVISDYGKGVINPNAAKEIISCAKSANVPVIFDPKLTGLPYSNGSDAVLFQSRGMELMRRRLNYETTDETAQHLLEEHKWGGLFVIKGKDGVTLHRLDMDSVTIPCNLSQTLQQIGLLDAAAAALCVSLAHGLDVDDGAVLVNAACECVLQG
;
A
#
# COMPACT_ATOMS: atom_id res chain seq x y z
N SER A 1 29.48 -13.48 10.81
CA SER A 1 28.91 -14.37 9.80
C SER A 1 27.74 -13.69 9.10
N TYR A 2 27.32 -14.21 7.95
CA TYR A 2 26.19 -13.65 7.17
C TYR A 2 24.87 -13.74 7.94
N MET A 3 24.69 -14.76 8.76
CA MET A 3 23.54 -14.92 9.65
C MET A 3 23.47 -13.89 10.79
N GLU A 4 24.58 -13.58 11.44
CA GLU A 4 24.64 -12.54 12.51
C GLU A 4 24.21 -11.15 12.02
N LYS A 5 24.41 -10.85 10.74
CA LYS A 5 24.00 -9.56 10.17
C LYS A 5 22.48 -9.47 9.95
N TYR A 6 21.80 -10.59 9.70
CA TYR A 6 20.33 -10.62 9.54
C TYR A 6 19.61 -10.53 10.89
N ASP A 7 20.07 -11.27 11.90
CA ASP A 7 19.55 -11.18 13.28
C ASP A 7 19.63 -9.75 13.84
N LYS A 8 20.69 -9.03 13.49
CA LYS A 8 20.86 -7.64 13.89
C LYS A 8 19.85 -6.70 13.23
N LEU A 9 19.53 -6.90 11.93
CA LEU A 9 18.56 -6.08 11.20
C LEU A 9 17.12 -6.30 11.70
N GLU A 10 16.79 -7.49 12.15
CA GLU A 10 15.48 -7.82 12.73
C GLU A 10 15.26 -7.05 14.05
N GLY A 11 16.23 -7.11 14.97
CA GLY A 11 16.16 -6.34 16.23
C GLY A 11 16.15 -4.83 16.01
N GLU A 12 16.90 -4.30 15.03
CA GLU A 12 16.90 -2.89 14.67
C GLU A 12 15.54 -2.44 14.10
N LEU A 13 14.83 -3.31 13.38
CA LEU A 13 13.50 -3.02 12.84
C LEU A 13 12.46 -2.95 13.97
N GLU A 14 12.43 -3.95 14.85
CA GLU A 14 11.51 -4.00 15.98
C GLU A 14 11.70 -2.77 16.91
N GLU A 15 12.93 -2.48 17.32
CA GLU A 15 13.26 -1.29 18.11
C GLU A 15 12.84 0.01 17.42
N SER A 16 13.04 0.11 16.10
CA SER A 16 12.64 1.29 15.33
C SER A 16 11.13 1.50 15.31
N LEU A 17 10.35 0.42 15.20
CA LEU A 17 8.90 0.46 15.22
C LEU A 17 8.37 0.84 16.61
N GLU A 18 8.91 0.24 17.68
CA GLU A 18 8.56 0.55 19.06
C GLU A 18 8.86 2.00 19.43
N ASN A 19 10.00 2.52 19.00
CA ASN A 19 10.42 3.91 19.25
C ASN A 19 9.45 4.95 18.66
N ILE A 20 8.67 4.60 17.64
CA ILE A 20 7.63 5.47 17.07
C ILE A 20 6.21 5.09 17.53
N GLY A 21 6.11 4.20 18.54
CA GLY A 21 4.85 3.85 19.19
C GLY A 21 4.01 2.80 18.44
N ILE A 22 4.62 2.01 17.56
CA ILE A 22 3.95 0.88 16.89
C ILE A 22 4.02 -0.34 17.81
N ASP A 23 2.87 -0.99 18.00
CA ASP A 23 2.78 -2.28 18.70
C ASP A 23 3.38 -3.40 17.83
N THR A 24 4.49 -3.97 18.28
CA THR A 24 5.22 -5.04 17.59
C THR A 24 4.86 -6.44 18.09
N SER A 25 3.91 -6.57 19.02
CA SER A 25 3.54 -7.85 19.64
C SER A 25 3.11 -8.94 18.63
N ASN A 26 2.68 -8.54 17.44
CA ASN A 26 2.29 -9.41 16.33
C ASN A 26 3.34 -9.44 15.20
N LEU A 27 4.52 -8.90 15.42
CA LEU A 27 5.64 -9.07 14.50
C LEU A 27 6.21 -10.48 14.66
N ILE A 28 5.98 -11.32 13.67
CA ILE A 28 6.35 -12.74 13.72
C ILE A 28 7.67 -12.95 13.00
N MET A 29 8.68 -13.40 13.74
CA MET A 29 9.95 -13.83 13.17
C MET A 29 9.85 -15.26 12.67
N ILE A 30 10.29 -15.49 11.43
CA ILE A 30 10.24 -16.81 10.79
C ILE A 30 11.67 -17.28 10.52
N GLU A 31 12.07 -18.34 11.18
CA GLU A 31 13.40 -18.93 11.00
C GLU A 31 13.66 -19.27 9.53
N GLY A 32 14.81 -18.83 9.03
CA GLY A 32 15.24 -19.05 7.65
C GLY A 32 14.62 -18.12 6.62
N ARG A 33 13.65 -17.25 6.97
CA ARG A 33 13.12 -16.22 6.09
C ARG A 33 13.86 -14.90 6.30
N LYS A 34 14.30 -14.29 5.20
CA LYS A 34 15.06 -13.05 5.27
C LYS A 34 14.17 -11.84 5.47
N THR A 35 14.56 -10.95 6.37
CA THR A 35 14.01 -9.59 6.40
C THR A 35 14.31 -8.90 5.07
N THR A 36 13.28 -8.30 4.46
CA THR A 36 13.42 -7.60 3.17
C THR A 36 14.33 -6.39 3.31
N VAL A 37 15.42 -6.36 2.56
CA VAL A 37 16.35 -5.23 2.49
C VAL A 37 16.41 -4.68 1.08
N LYS A 38 16.12 -3.40 0.93
CA LYS A 38 16.17 -2.70 -0.36
C LYS A 38 17.30 -1.68 -0.37
N THR A 39 18.42 -2.04 -0.97
CA THR A 39 19.60 -1.17 -1.08
C THR A 39 19.51 -0.32 -2.34
N ARG A 40 19.65 1.01 -2.18
CA ARG A 40 19.67 1.96 -3.29
C ARG A 40 21.01 2.66 -3.37
N LEU A 41 21.68 2.55 -4.50
CA LEU A 41 22.88 3.32 -4.83
C LEU A 41 22.45 4.59 -5.55
N ILE A 42 22.70 5.74 -4.92
CA ILE A 42 22.31 7.05 -5.45
C ILE A 42 23.59 7.81 -5.79
N GLY A 43 23.72 8.24 -7.03
CA GLY A 43 24.79 9.12 -7.49
C GLY A 43 24.33 10.56 -7.52
N SER A 44 25.23 11.50 -7.14
CA SER A 44 25.05 12.94 -7.35
C SER A 44 26.32 13.49 -8.02
N ARG A 45 26.16 14.47 -8.92
CA ARG A 45 27.28 15.25 -9.46
C ARG A 45 27.47 16.48 -8.60
N GLU A 46 28.71 16.81 -8.26
CA GLU A 46 29.04 17.99 -7.42
C GLU A 46 28.48 19.30 -7.95
N SER A 47 28.35 19.44 -9.30
CA SER A 47 27.80 20.64 -9.94
C SER A 47 26.28 20.72 -9.99
N LEU A 48 25.55 19.66 -9.59
CA LEU A 48 24.08 19.58 -9.67
C LEU A 48 23.53 18.94 -8.39
N VAL A 49 23.63 19.66 -7.29
CA VAL A 49 23.23 19.21 -5.92
C VAL A 49 21.75 18.75 -5.87
N HIS A 50 20.93 19.16 -6.83
CA HIS A 50 19.51 18.84 -6.88
C HIS A 50 19.14 17.62 -7.74
N ASN A 51 20.06 17.03 -8.50
CA ASN A 51 19.76 15.88 -9.36
C ASN A 51 20.41 14.59 -8.80
N LYS A 52 19.81 14.05 -7.75
CA LYS A 52 20.12 12.70 -7.27
C LYS A 52 19.55 11.69 -8.25
N GLN A 53 20.39 10.83 -8.81
CA GLN A 53 19.99 9.75 -9.71
C GLN A 53 20.18 8.40 -9.04
N MET A 54 19.14 7.59 -8.99
CA MET A 54 19.27 6.20 -8.57
C MET A 54 20.01 5.41 -9.67
N LEU A 55 21.21 4.94 -9.34
CA LEU A 55 22.08 4.18 -10.24
C LEU A 55 21.75 2.69 -10.23
N LEU A 56 21.44 2.14 -9.06
CA LEU A 56 21.14 0.74 -8.84
C LEU A 56 20.20 0.56 -7.66
N ARG A 57 19.30 -0.39 -7.76
CA ARG A 57 18.57 -0.95 -6.63
C ARG A 57 18.84 -2.45 -6.55
N TRP A 58 19.27 -2.92 -5.38
CA TRP A 58 19.45 -4.31 -5.07
C TRP A 58 18.54 -4.70 -3.91
N ASP A 59 17.64 -5.66 -4.19
CA ASP A 59 16.67 -6.16 -3.22
C ASP A 59 17.14 -7.55 -2.73
N SER A 60 17.24 -7.73 -1.42
CA SER A 60 17.44 -9.02 -0.76
C SER A 60 16.14 -9.37 -0.06
N GLU A 61 15.39 -10.33 -0.60
CA GLU A 61 14.04 -10.64 -0.13
C GLU A 61 13.63 -12.07 -0.52
N ASP A 62 12.71 -12.63 0.26
CA ASP A 62 12.03 -13.87 -0.06
C ASP A 62 10.63 -13.56 -0.62
N SER A 63 10.21 -14.30 -1.65
CA SER A 63 8.92 -14.10 -2.31
C SER A 63 8.03 -15.34 -2.29
N GLU A 64 8.53 -16.43 -1.73
CA GLU A 64 7.77 -17.67 -1.61
C GLU A 64 6.59 -17.49 -0.66
N PRO A 65 5.43 -18.07 -0.98
CA PRO A 65 4.28 -18.07 -0.08
C PRO A 65 4.64 -18.69 1.28
N LEU A 66 4.10 -18.10 2.34
CA LEU A 66 4.22 -18.71 3.67
C LEU A 66 3.45 -20.04 3.71
N GLN A 67 4.03 -21.02 4.38
CA GLN A 67 3.33 -22.26 4.74
C GLN A 67 2.14 -21.94 5.64
N GLU A 68 1.09 -22.73 5.54
CA GLU A 68 -0.17 -22.47 6.24
C GLU A 68 0.02 -22.42 7.77
N GLU A 69 0.91 -23.26 8.31
CA GLU A 69 1.23 -23.31 9.73
C GLU A 69 1.85 -22.00 10.24
N LEU A 70 2.60 -21.30 9.39
CA LEU A 70 3.23 -20.02 9.71
C LEU A 70 2.28 -18.83 9.46
N GLN A 71 1.38 -18.95 8.50
CA GLN A 71 0.42 -17.92 8.18
C GLN A 71 -0.74 -17.86 9.17
N LYS A 72 -1.17 -19.02 9.68
CA LYS A 72 -2.32 -19.12 10.58
C LYS A 72 -2.20 -18.27 11.84
N PRO A 73 -1.09 -18.25 12.59
CA PRO A 73 -0.95 -17.37 13.76
C PRO A 73 -1.07 -15.88 13.41
N ILE A 74 -0.54 -15.47 12.25
CA ILE A 74 -0.66 -14.09 11.77
C ILE A 74 -2.13 -13.75 11.52
N LEU A 75 -2.84 -14.62 10.80
CA LEU A 75 -4.24 -14.45 10.49
C LEU A 75 -5.11 -14.41 11.77
N ASP A 76 -4.90 -15.35 12.68
CA ASP A 76 -5.63 -15.41 13.95
C ASP A 76 -5.44 -14.12 14.78
N ALA A 77 -4.21 -13.59 14.83
CA ALA A 77 -3.90 -12.32 15.50
C ALA A 77 -4.64 -11.13 14.85
N VAL A 78 -4.62 -11.04 13.52
CA VAL A 78 -5.32 -9.99 12.76
C VAL A 78 -6.83 -10.07 13.00
N LEU A 79 -7.43 -11.26 12.85
CA LEU A 79 -8.87 -11.44 13.03
C LEU A 79 -9.33 -11.08 14.45
N LYS A 80 -8.49 -11.36 15.45
CA LYS A 80 -8.76 -10.99 16.84
C LYS A 80 -8.70 -9.48 17.07
N ALA A 81 -7.81 -8.77 16.37
CA ALA A 81 -7.62 -7.32 16.56
C ALA A 81 -8.68 -6.47 15.83
N ILE A 82 -9.25 -6.98 14.74
CA ILE A 82 -10.18 -6.23 13.89
C ILE A 82 -11.35 -5.59 14.67
N PRO A 83 -12.08 -6.28 15.57
CA PRO A 83 -13.24 -5.69 16.24
C PRO A 83 -12.92 -4.45 17.10
N ASP A 84 -11.68 -4.34 17.58
CA ASP A 84 -11.21 -3.22 18.40
C ASP A 84 -10.44 -2.16 17.57
N SER A 85 -10.41 -2.32 16.25
CA SER A 85 -9.71 -1.43 15.33
C SER A 85 -10.67 -0.44 14.66
N ASN A 86 -10.18 0.75 14.32
CA ASN A 86 -10.95 1.75 13.57
C ASN A 86 -10.82 1.56 12.06
N ILE A 87 -9.77 0.86 11.61
CA ILE A 87 -9.49 0.62 10.19
C ILE A 87 -8.54 -0.57 10.02
N VAL A 88 -8.66 -1.26 8.90
CA VAL A 88 -7.71 -2.29 8.46
C VAL A 88 -7.00 -1.84 7.20
N VAL A 89 -5.67 -1.95 7.18
CA VAL A 89 -4.87 -1.72 5.98
C VAL A 89 -4.16 -3.00 5.59
N ILE A 90 -4.38 -3.44 4.35
CA ILE A 90 -3.67 -4.56 3.76
C ILE A 90 -2.72 -4.02 2.70
N SER A 91 -1.42 -3.94 3.04
CA SER A 91 -0.37 -3.56 2.10
C SER A 91 0.33 -4.82 1.58
N ASP A 92 -0.08 -5.29 0.40
CA ASP A 92 0.44 -6.51 -0.19
C ASP A 92 1.61 -6.21 -1.13
N TYR A 93 2.81 -6.56 -0.70
CA TYR A 93 4.02 -6.46 -1.51
C TYR A 93 4.27 -7.68 -2.42
N GLY A 94 3.34 -8.65 -2.44
CA GLY A 94 3.48 -9.87 -3.23
C GLY A 94 4.63 -10.75 -2.75
N LYS A 95 4.87 -10.79 -1.44
CA LYS A 95 5.95 -11.56 -0.81
C LYS A 95 5.43 -12.81 -0.08
N GLY A 96 4.22 -13.24 -0.42
CA GLY A 96 3.64 -14.48 0.07
C GLY A 96 3.13 -14.46 1.51
N VAL A 97 3.07 -13.30 2.16
CA VAL A 97 2.48 -13.15 3.51
C VAL A 97 0.96 -13.21 3.43
N ILE A 98 0.39 -12.53 2.46
CA ILE A 98 -1.06 -12.54 2.21
C ILE A 98 -1.37 -13.54 1.10
N ASN A 99 -2.31 -14.44 1.36
CA ASN A 99 -2.89 -15.34 0.37
C ASN A 99 -4.39 -15.02 0.15
N PRO A 100 -5.04 -15.57 -0.89
CA PRO A 100 -6.43 -15.28 -1.20
C PRO A 100 -7.41 -15.57 -0.05
N ASN A 101 -7.19 -16.66 0.67
CA ASN A 101 -8.07 -17.06 1.77
C ASN A 101 -7.93 -16.12 2.96
N ALA A 102 -6.70 -15.81 3.37
CA ALA A 102 -6.43 -14.87 4.45
C ALA A 102 -7.02 -13.49 4.15
N ALA A 103 -6.80 -12.95 2.95
CA ALA A 103 -7.37 -11.67 2.55
C ALA A 103 -8.91 -11.67 2.62
N LYS A 104 -9.55 -12.72 2.12
CA LYS A 104 -11.00 -12.89 2.16
C LYS A 104 -11.53 -12.94 3.60
N GLU A 105 -10.87 -13.68 4.48
CA GLU A 105 -11.27 -13.78 5.89
C GLU A 105 -11.12 -12.44 6.61
N ILE A 106 -10.00 -11.73 6.41
CA ILE A 106 -9.76 -10.40 6.97
C ILE A 106 -10.85 -9.41 6.52
N ILE A 107 -11.12 -9.31 5.21
CA ILE A 107 -12.12 -8.40 4.67
C ILE A 107 -13.53 -8.76 5.17
N SER A 108 -13.86 -10.05 5.25
CA SER A 108 -15.15 -10.52 5.75
C SER A 108 -15.34 -10.21 7.25
N CYS A 109 -14.31 -10.40 8.06
CA CYS A 109 -14.31 -10.08 9.48
C CYS A 109 -14.47 -8.57 9.69
N ALA A 110 -13.69 -7.75 8.97
CA ALA A 110 -13.77 -6.30 9.04
C ALA A 110 -15.16 -5.77 8.67
N LYS A 111 -15.76 -6.28 7.60
CA LYS A 111 -17.14 -5.95 7.23
C LYS A 111 -18.16 -6.30 8.31
N SER A 112 -18.00 -7.47 8.93
CA SER A 112 -18.89 -7.91 10.01
C SER A 112 -18.79 -7.03 11.26
N ALA A 113 -17.61 -6.44 11.47
CA ALA A 113 -17.33 -5.50 12.56
C ALA A 113 -17.61 -4.02 12.19
N ASN A 114 -18.04 -3.73 10.96
CA ASN A 114 -18.16 -2.38 10.40
C ASN A 114 -16.84 -1.58 10.45
N VAL A 115 -15.72 -2.25 10.25
CA VAL A 115 -14.38 -1.66 10.17
C VAL A 115 -13.99 -1.53 8.71
N PRO A 116 -13.68 -0.32 8.19
CA PRO A 116 -13.31 -0.14 6.80
C PRO A 116 -11.97 -0.78 6.48
N VAL A 117 -11.82 -1.22 5.21
CA VAL A 117 -10.62 -1.88 4.71
C VAL A 117 -10.01 -1.10 3.55
N ILE A 118 -8.75 -0.71 3.69
CA ILE A 118 -7.93 -0.17 2.61
C ILE A 118 -7.01 -1.27 2.11
N PHE A 119 -6.90 -1.40 0.79
CA PHE A 119 -6.01 -2.37 0.17
C PHE A 119 -5.02 -1.67 -0.79
N ASP A 120 -3.72 -1.93 -0.62
CA ASP A 120 -2.64 -1.57 -1.57
C ASP A 120 -2.12 -2.86 -2.21
N PRO A 121 -2.72 -3.34 -3.33
CA PRO A 121 -2.36 -4.60 -3.93
C PRO A 121 -1.19 -4.47 -4.91
N LYS A 122 -0.40 -5.53 -5.04
CA LYS A 122 0.31 -5.78 -6.29
C LYS A 122 -0.70 -6.25 -7.35
N LEU A 123 -0.41 -5.97 -8.63
CA LEU A 123 -1.30 -6.34 -9.73
C LEU A 123 -1.62 -7.85 -9.82
N THR A 124 -0.74 -8.69 -9.29
CA THR A 124 -0.94 -10.14 -9.16
C THR A 124 -1.89 -10.52 -8.03
N GLY A 125 -2.07 -9.64 -7.05
CA GLY A 125 -2.92 -9.83 -5.87
C GLY A 125 -4.28 -9.11 -5.95
N LEU A 126 -4.67 -8.57 -7.12
CA LEU A 126 -5.95 -7.87 -7.26
C LEU A 126 -7.17 -8.66 -6.77
N PRO A 127 -7.30 -9.97 -7.06
CA PRO A 127 -8.43 -10.74 -6.55
C PRO A 127 -8.49 -10.83 -5.02
N TYR A 128 -7.37 -10.56 -4.32
CA TYR A 128 -7.33 -10.58 -2.86
C TYR A 128 -8.04 -9.37 -2.25
N SER A 129 -8.16 -8.27 -2.99
CA SER A 129 -8.78 -7.03 -2.55
C SER A 129 -10.30 -6.98 -2.71
N ASN A 130 -10.94 -8.08 -3.11
CA ASN A 130 -12.37 -8.12 -3.38
C ASN A 130 -13.20 -7.63 -2.20
N GLY A 131 -13.98 -6.59 -2.43
CA GLY A 131 -14.89 -6.00 -1.46
C GLY A 131 -14.22 -5.04 -0.48
N SER A 132 -12.99 -4.59 -0.69
CA SER A 132 -12.38 -3.52 0.11
C SER A 132 -13.10 -2.18 -0.09
N ASP A 133 -13.12 -1.34 0.94
CA ASP A 133 -13.77 -0.03 0.89
C ASP A 133 -12.97 0.95 0.04
N ALA A 134 -11.65 0.84 0.05
CA ALA A 134 -10.78 1.62 -0.82
C ALA A 134 -9.57 0.83 -1.30
N VAL A 135 -9.15 1.09 -2.54
CA VAL A 135 -7.98 0.48 -3.15
C VAL A 135 -7.07 1.55 -3.72
N LEU A 136 -5.76 1.39 -3.50
CA LEU A 136 -4.73 2.33 -3.94
C LEU A 136 -3.98 1.80 -5.15
N PHE A 137 -3.88 2.60 -6.20
CA PHE A 137 -3.08 2.31 -7.39
C PHE A 137 -2.12 3.45 -7.69
N GLN A 138 -0.98 3.11 -8.30
CA GLN A 138 -0.17 4.09 -9.04
C GLN A 138 -0.64 4.19 -10.49
N SER A 139 -0.45 5.35 -11.12
CA SER A 139 -0.75 5.57 -12.54
C SER A 139 -0.21 4.47 -13.45
N ARG A 140 1.02 4.01 -13.17
CA ARG A 140 1.64 2.91 -13.93
C ARG A 140 0.86 1.61 -13.81
N GLY A 141 0.37 1.28 -12.62
CA GLY A 141 -0.45 0.09 -12.39
C GLY A 141 -1.76 0.17 -13.17
N MET A 142 -2.40 1.34 -13.12
CA MET A 142 -3.64 1.61 -13.84
C MET A 142 -3.46 1.49 -15.35
N GLU A 143 -2.40 2.05 -15.90
CA GLU A 143 -2.10 1.95 -17.34
C GLU A 143 -1.78 0.50 -17.79
N LEU A 144 -1.10 -0.28 -16.95
CA LEU A 144 -0.86 -1.70 -17.21
C LEU A 144 -2.17 -2.49 -17.25
N MET A 145 -3.09 -2.21 -16.32
CA MET A 145 -4.42 -2.86 -16.32
C MET A 145 -5.25 -2.44 -17.52
N ARG A 146 -5.25 -1.16 -17.89
CA ARG A 146 -5.93 -0.67 -19.08
C ARG A 146 -5.50 -1.44 -20.33
N ARG A 147 -4.20 -1.60 -20.53
CA ARG A 147 -3.65 -2.37 -21.67
C ARG A 147 -4.00 -3.84 -21.61
N ARG A 148 -3.91 -4.45 -20.42
CA ARG A 148 -4.19 -5.87 -20.22
C ARG A 148 -5.66 -6.20 -20.50
N LEU A 149 -6.57 -5.32 -20.09
CA LEU A 149 -8.01 -5.47 -20.28
C LEU A 149 -8.51 -4.93 -21.65
N ASN A 150 -7.60 -4.29 -22.40
CA ASN A 150 -7.87 -3.72 -23.72
C ASN A 150 -8.98 -2.65 -23.73
N TYR A 151 -9.01 -1.79 -22.69
CA TYR A 151 -9.89 -0.62 -22.66
C TYR A 151 -9.23 0.60 -23.32
N GLU A 152 -10.04 1.52 -23.84
CA GLU A 152 -9.56 2.74 -24.47
C GLU A 152 -9.10 3.77 -23.43
N THR A 153 -9.81 3.84 -22.30
CA THR A 153 -9.57 4.84 -21.26
C THR A 153 -9.28 4.23 -19.89
N THR A 154 -8.67 5.03 -19.01
CA THR A 154 -8.47 4.65 -17.60
C THR A 154 -9.79 4.64 -16.84
N ASP A 155 -10.76 5.49 -17.21
CA ASP A 155 -12.07 5.53 -16.57
C ASP A 155 -12.86 4.24 -16.83
N GLU A 156 -12.91 3.76 -18.08
CA GLU A 156 -13.52 2.46 -18.39
C GLU A 156 -12.86 1.31 -17.65
N THR A 157 -11.53 1.35 -17.57
CA THR A 157 -10.78 0.35 -16.79
C THR A 157 -11.14 0.40 -15.30
N ALA A 158 -11.25 1.60 -14.73
CA ALA A 158 -11.62 1.79 -13.34
C ALA A 158 -13.02 1.28 -13.05
N GLN A 159 -14.01 1.61 -13.90
CA GLN A 159 -15.37 1.12 -13.76
C GLN A 159 -15.44 -0.41 -13.79
N HIS A 160 -14.74 -1.04 -14.75
CA HIS A 160 -14.65 -2.49 -14.80
C HIS A 160 -14.06 -3.11 -13.53
N LEU A 161 -12.93 -2.57 -13.03
CA LEU A 161 -12.27 -3.08 -11.82
C LEU A 161 -13.13 -2.88 -10.57
N LEU A 162 -13.79 -1.72 -10.44
CA LEU A 162 -14.72 -1.44 -9.34
C LEU A 162 -15.88 -2.43 -9.30
N GLU A 163 -16.47 -2.71 -10.46
CA GLU A 163 -17.58 -3.67 -10.60
C GLU A 163 -17.11 -5.11 -10.33
N GLU A 164 -16.01 -5.54 -10.96
CA GLU A 164 -15.48 -6.90 -10.85
C GLU A 164 -15.10 -7.23 -9.42
N HIS A 165 -14.39 -6.31 -8.75
CA HIS A 165 -13.84 -6.53 -7.42
C HIS A 165 -14.72 -5.97 -6.29
N LYS A 166 -15.82 -5.28 -6.60
CA LYS A 166 -16.75 -4.67 -5.63
C LYS A 166 -16.04 -3.74 -4.65
N TRP A 167 -15.14 -2.91 -5.17
CA TRP A 167 -14.46 -1.89 -4.37
C TRP A 167 -15.37 -0.70 -4.13
N GLY A 168 -15.29 -0.10 -2.94
CA GLY A 168 -16.01 1.14 -2.62
C GLY A 168 -15.44 2.36 -3.34
N GLY A 169 -14.11 2.41 -3.51
CA GLY A 169 -13.42 3.44 -4.27
C GLY A 169 -12.04 3.01 -4.74
N LEU A 170 -11.61 3.54 -5.89
CA LEU A 170 -10.28 3.33 -6.45
C LEU A 170 -9.54 4.66 -6.54
N PHE A 171 -8.46 4.77 -5.78
CA PHE A 171 -7.57 5.94 -5.76
C PHE A 171 -6.37 5.70 -6.65
N VAL A 172 -6.22 6.52 -7.69
CA VAL A 172 -5.06 6.47 -8.59
C VAL A 172 -4.12 7.62 -8.25
N ILE A 173 -2.95 7.29 -7.68
CA ILE A 173 -1.92 8.24 -7.28
C ILE A 173 -1.04 8.54 -8.48
N LYS A 174 -1.10 9.79 -8.97
CA LYS A 174 -0.45 10.23 -10.21
C LYS A 174 0.81 11.09 -9.98
N GLY A 175 1.28 11.17 -8.74
CA GLY A 175 2.43 12.00 -8.37
C GLY A 175 2.17 13.48 -8.66
N LYS A 176 2.98 14.09 -9.52
CA LYS A 176 2.83 15.51 -9.91
C LYS A 176 1.49 15.87 -10.56
N ASP A 177 0.76 14.89 -11.07
CA ASP A 177 -0.55 15.08 -11.70
C ASP A 177 -1.71 14.90 -10.69
N GLY A 178 -1.38 14.76 -9.40
CA GLY A 178 -2.34 14.68 -8.31
C GLY A 178 -2.91 13.29 -8.05
N VAL A 179 -4.14 13.25 -7.58
CA VAL A 179 -4.86 12.03 -7.21
C VAL A 179 -6.21 12.00 -7.94
N THR A 180 -6.56 10.85 -8.51
CA THR A 180 -7.89 10.64 -9.08
C THR A 180 -8.63 9.56 -8.28
N LEU A 181 -9.83 9.90 -7.85
CA LEU A 181 -10.79 8.98 -7.25
C LEU A 181 -11.79 8.52 -8.31
N HIS A 182 -11.95 7.21 -8.44
CA HIS A 182 -13.01 6.59 -9.23
C HIS A 182 -13.97 5.85 -8.29
N ARG A 183 -15.27 5.96 -8.57
CA ARG A 183 -16.37 5.24 -7.90
C ARG A 183 -17.28 4.61 -8.95
N LEU A 184 -17.91 3.51 -8.59
CA LEU A 184 -18.78 2.80 -9.52
C LEU A 184 -19.95 3.70 -9.96
N ASP A 185 -20.22 3.74 -11.25
CA ASP A 185 -21.28 4.51 -11.89
C ASP A 185 -21.26 6.03 -11.63
N MET A 186 -20.08 6.57 -11.31
CA MET A 186 -19.88 8.00 -11.08
C MET A 186 -18.72 8.54 -11.92
N ASP A 187 -18.78 9.83 -12.24
CA ASP A 187 -17.66 10.52 -12.84
C ASP A 187 -16.44 10.53 -11.92
N SER A 188 -15.26 10.37 -12.49
CA SER A 188 -14.02 10.44 -11.73
C SER A 188 -13.74 11.86 -11.24
N VAL A 189 -13.21 11.97 -10.02
CA VAL A 189 -12.80 13.24 -9.40
C VAL A 189 -11.29 13.30 -9.36
N THR A 190 -10.70 14.28 -10.03
CA THR A 190 -9.25 14.51 -9.98
C THR A 190 -8.92 15.74 -9.15
N ILE A 191 -8.09 15.53 -8.12
CA ILE A 191 -7.53 16.59 -7.29
C ILE A 191 -6.11 16.85 -7.78
N PRO A 192 -5.85 18.03 -8.38
CA PRO A 192 -4.55 18.34 -8.96
C PRO A 192 -3.49 18.56 -7.88
N CYS A 193 -2.25 18.19 -8.18
CA CYS A 193 -1.11 18.57 -7.37
C CYS A 193 -0.74 20.04 -7.64
N ASN A 194 -0.56 20.82 -6.57
CA ASN A 194 -0.27 22.27 -6.67
C ASN A 194 1.24 22.57 -6.66
N LEU A 195 2.09 21.56 -6.73
CA LEU A 195 3.54 21.74 -6.67
C LEU A 195 4.14 22.05 -8.04
N SER A 196 4.99 23.06 -8.08
CA SER A 196 5.75 23.43 -9.28
C SER A 196 6.90 22.46 -9.57
N GLN A 197 7.46 21.85 -8.55
CA GLN A 197 8.56 20.88 -8.63
C GLN A 197 8.35 19.73 -7.65
N THR A 198 8.82 18.56 -8.03
CA THR A 198 8.77 17.36 -7.18
C THR A 198 10.19 16.86 -6.96
N LEU A 199 10.58 16.65 -5.69
CA LEU A 199 11.94 16.26 -5.30
C LEU A 199 12.09 14.77 -5.16
N GLN A 200 11.04 14.07 -4.72
CA GLN A 200 11.06 12.62 -4.54
C GLN A 200 9.67 12.01 -4.75
N GLN A 201 9.63 10.68 -4.87
CA GLN A 201 8.39 9.90 -4.98
C GLN A 201 8.39 8.66 -4.07
N ILE A 202 9.45 8.49 -3.26
CA ILE A 202 9.54 7.34 -2.35
C ILE A 202 8.60 7.60 -1.18
N GLY A 203 7.76 6.60 -0.84
CA GLY A 203 6.77 6.72 0.23
C GLY A 203 5.43 7.34 -0.19
N LEU A 204 5.23 7.61 -1.48
CA LEU A 204 4.03 8.28 -1.97
C LEU A 204 2.75 7.47 -1.71
N LEU A 205 2.77 6.15 -1.96
CA LEU A 205 1.64 5.26 -1.66
C LEU A 205 1.46 5.08 -0.15
N ASP A 206 2.56 5.01 0.60
CA ASP A 206 2.51 4.87 2.05
C ASP A 206 1.85 6.10 2.69
N ALA A 207 2.20 7.31 2.22
CA ALA A 207 1.56 8.55 2.66
C ALA A 207 0.08 8.62 2.26
N ALA A 208 -0.25 8.18 1.04
CA ALA A 208 -1.63 8.09 0.58
C ALA A 208 -2.45 7.14 1.45
N ALA A 209 -1.90 5.95 1.76
CA ALA A 209 -2.54 4.99 2.65
C ALA A 209 -2.76 5.56 4.04
N ALA A 210 -1.73 6.20 4.63
CA ALA A 210 -1.83 6.79 5.96
C ALA A 210 -2.90 7.90 6.03
N ALA A 211 -2.95 8.80 5.04
CA ALA A 211 -3.95 9.86 4.99
C ALA A 211 -5.37 9.29 4.83
N LEU A 212 -5.54 8.29 3.98
CA LEU A 212 -6.82 7.63 3.80
C LEU A 212 -7.26 6.86 5.05
N CYS A 213 -6.31 6.26 5.78
CA CYS A 213 -6.58 5.64 7.08
C CYS A 213 -7.18 6.63 8.07
N VAL A 214 -6.53 7.78 8.24
CA VAL A 214 -7.01 8.81 9.15
C VAL A 214 -8.40 9.30 8.73
N SER A 215 -8.61 9.51 7.44
CA SER A 215 -9.89 9.95 6.88
C SER A 215 -11.02 8.97 7.20
N LEU A 216 -10.89 7.73 6.78
CA LEU A 216 -11.95 6.72 6.95
C LEU A 216 -12.14 6.31 8.42
N ALA A 217 -11.07 6.25 9.22
CA ALA A 217 -11.17 5.96 10.65
C ALA A 217 -11.94 7.04 11.43
N HIS A 218 -12.00 8.27 10.92
CA HIS A 218 -12.80 9.37 11.49
C HIS A 218 -14.17 9.53 10.82
N GLY A 219 -14.56 8.61 9.96
CA GLY A 219 -15.87 8.59 9.33
C GLY A 219 -16.06 9.62 8.21
N LEU A 220 -14.97 10.18 7.67
CA LEU A 220 -15.04 10.98 6.45
C LEU A 220 -15.35 10.08 5.26
N ASP A 221 -16.03 10.65 4.28
CA ASP A 221 -16.26 9.91 3.03
C ASP A 221 -15.00 9.83 2.15
N VAL A 222 -15.08 9.06 1.08
CA VAL A 222 -13.95 8.86 0.19
C VAL A 222 -13.57 10.11 -0.61
N ASP A 223 -14.50 11.04 -0.81
CA ASP A 223 -14.23 12.30 -1.53
C ASP A 223 -13.37 13.23 -0.67
N ASP A 224 -13.75 13.43 0.59
CA ASP A 224 -12.94 14.18 1.56
C ASP A 224 -11.60 13.49 1.77
N GLY A 225 -11.59 12.14 1.80
CA GLY A 225 -10.40 11.33 1.85
C GLY A 225 -9.45 11.60 0.68
N ALA A 226 -9.96 11.79 -0.53
CA ALA A 226 -9.13 12.07 -1.71
C ALA A 226 -8.39 13.41 -1.60
N VAL A 227 -8.99 14.43 -0.97
CA VAL A 227 -8.33 15.72 -0.71
C VAL A 227 -7.15 15.53 0.27
N LEU A 228 -7.37 14.79 1.36
CA LEU A 228 -6.32 14.51 2.36
C LEU A 228 -5.19 13.66 1.75
N VAL A 229 -5.54 12.65 0.95
CA VAL A 229 -4.57 11.83 0.22
C VAL A 229 -3.69 12.68 -0.69
N ASN A 230 -4.30 13.62 -1.47
CA ASN A 230 -3.53 14.52 -2.32
C ASN A 230 -2.58 15.41 -1.51
N ALA A 231 -3.05 15.99 -0.40
CA ALA A 231 -2.24 16.82 0.47
C ALA A 231 -1.06 16.04 1.08
N ALA A 232 -1.27 14.82 1.54
CA ALA A 232 -0.20 13.97 2.04
C ALA A 232 0.83 13.59 0.95
N CYS A 233 0.35 13.32 -0.27
CA CYS A 233 1.21 13.10 -1.42
C CYS A 233 2.06 14.32 -1.74
N GLU A 234 1.50 15.53 -1.69
CA GLU A 234 2.24 16.78 -1.89
C GLU A 234 3.35 16.96 -0.84
N CYS A 235 3.11 16.64 0.43
CA CYS A 235 4.15 16.66 1.46
C CYS A 235 5.34 15.75 1.12
N VAL A 236 5.07 14.52 0.65
CA VAL A 236 6.13 13.61 0.21
C VAL A 236 6.87 14.12 -1.02
N LEU A 237 6.15 14.70 -1.98
CA LEU A 237 6.74 15.22 -3.21
C LEU A 237 7.63 16.45 -2.99
N GLN A 238 7.44 17.18 -1.91
CA GLN A 238 8.29 18.33 -1.51
C GLN A 238 9.63 17.91 -0.92
N GLY A 239 9.76 16.72 -0.34
CA GLY A 239 10.97 16.16 0.26
C GLY A 239 10.97 16.27 1.76
#